data_d7935bd28d09a34ac6d5e63083dd000b
#
_entry.id   d7935bd28d09a34ac6d5e63083dd000b
#
_cell.length_a   1.000
_cell.length_b   1.000
_cell.length_c   1.000
_cell.angle_alpha   90.00
_cell.angle_beta   90.00
_cell.angle_gamma   90.00
#
_symmetry.space_group_name_H-M   'P 1'
#
loop_
_entity.id
_entity.type
_entity.pdbx_description
1 polymer ?
#
loop_
_entity_poly.entity_id
_entity_poly.type
_entity_poly.pdbx_seq_one_letter_code
_entity_poly.pdbx_strand_id
1 'polypeptide(L)'
;MEMDAASRTGVDDIREIIESIYYKASSGRFKVYIIDEVHMLSNNAFNALLKTLEEPPEHVKFIFATTEIRKVPVTVLSRCQRFDLRRIEPEEMMELLKKIAGSEGVNVSEDALRMITRAAEGSARDATSLLDQAISHGGGSSDAKHVRAMLGIADRGRVLDPVSYTHLTLPTIYSV
;
A
#
# COMPACT_ATOMS: atom_id res chain seq x y z
N MET A 1 -11.36 17.30 -3.50
CA MET A 1 -12.22 16.19 -3.92
C MET A 1 -11.33 15.01 -4.21
N GLU A 2 -11.68 13.84 -3.70
CA GLU A 2 -10.93 12.60 -3.89
C GLU A 2 -11.86 11.57 -4.54
N MET A 3 -11.34 10.81 -5.49
CA MET A 3 -12.03 9.76 -6.21
C MET A 3 -11.09 8.57 -6.40
N ASP A 4 -11.58 7.37 -6.17
CA ASP A 4 -10.91 6.12 -6.52
C ASP A 4 -11.42 5.63 -7.87
N ALA A 5 -10.51 5.56 -8.85
CA ALA A 5 -10.83 5.10 -10.19
C ALA A 5 -11.11 3.58 -10.26
N ALA A 6 -10.73 2.80 -9.24
CA ALA A 6 -11.07 1.38 -9.17
C ALA A 6 -12.58 1.17 -8.94
N SER A 7 -13.23 2.09 -8.23
CA SER A 7 -14.68 2.06 -7.97
C SER A 7 -15.52 2.85 -8.98
N ARG A 8 -14.91 3.80 -9.71
CA ARG A 8 -15.56 4.72 -10.65
C ARG A 8 -14.75 4.83 -11.93
N THR A 9 -14.90 3.87 -12.82
CA THR A 9 -14.14 3.76 -14.08
C THR A 9 -14.81 4.46 -15.27
N GLY A 10 -16.03 4.94 -15.08
CA GLY A 10 -16.91 5.42 -16.13
C GLY A 10 -16.53 6.79 -16.70
N VAL A 11 -16.92 7.02 -17.94
CA VAL A 11 -16.80 8.35 -18.61
C VAL A 11 -17.69 9.37 -17.93
N ASP A 12 -18.84 8.95 -17.44
CA ASP A 12 -19.83 9.85 -16.84
C ASP A 12 -19.36 10.41 -15.49
N ASP A 13 -18.65 9.59 -14.69
CA ASP A 13 -18.00 10.05 -13.45
C ASP A 13 -16.97 11.15 -13.73
N ILE A 14 -16.19 10.99 -14.79
CA ILE A 14 -15.19 11.99 -15.21
C ILE A 14 -15.84 13.24 -15.80
N ARG A 15 -16.95 13.11 -16.52
CA ARG A 15 -17.70 14.27 -17.01
C ARG A 15 -18.25 15.12 -15.89
N GLU A 16 -18.78 14.50 -14.84
CA GLU A 16 -19.25 15.19 -13.64
C GLU A 16 -18.11 16.00 -12.98
N ILE A 17 -16.92 15.42 -12.90
CA ILE A 17 -15.72 16.14 -12.43
C ILE A 17 -15.42 17.32 -13.33
N ILE A 18 -15.37 17.12 -14.65
CA ILE A 18 -15.05 18.17 -15.65
C ILE A 18 -16.07 19.32 -15.57
N GLU A 19 -17.35 19.03 -15.43
CA GLU A 19 -18.37 20.06 -15.24
C GLU A 19 -18.14 20.86 -13.95
N SER A 20 -17.74 20.17 -12.88
CA SER A 20 -17.47 20.81 -11.59
C SER A 20 -16.23 21.71 -11.59
N ILE A 21 -15.29 21.49 -12.52
CA ILE A 21 -14.03 22.25 -12.62
C ILE A 21 -14.25 23.74 -12.93
N TYR A 22 -15.26 24.05 -13.73
CA TYR A 22 -15.54 25.43 -14.15
C TYR A 22 -16.06 26.32 -13.01
N TYR A 23 -16.53 25.71 -11.93
CA TYR A 23 -16.98 26.46 -10.76
C TYR A 23 -15.80 26.72 -9.82
N LYS A 24 -15.64 27.98 -9.36
CA LYS A 24 -14.63 28.34 -8.37
C LYS A 24 -14.87 27.61 -7.04
N ALA A 25 -13.79 27.37 -6.30
CA ALA A 25 -13.90 26.86 -4.94
C ALA A 25 -14.67 27.85 -4.06
N SER A 26 -15.58 27.37 -3.24
CA SER A 26 -16.34 28.18 -2.27
C SER A 26 -15.45 28.68 -1.13
N SER A 27 -14.40 27.92 -0.80
CA SER A 27 -13.37 28.28 0.18
C SER A 27 -12.02 27.76 -0.28
N GLY A 28 -11.00 28.62 -0.30
CA GLY A 28 -9.65 28.29 -0.72
C GLY A 28 -9.26 28.81 -2.12
N ARG A 29 -7.94 28.86 -2.37
CA ARG A 29 -7.37 29.37 -3.62
C ARG A 29 -7.42 28.37 -4.77
N PHE A 30 -7.36 27.08 -4.44
CA PHE A 30 -7.30 26.00 -5.42
C PHE A 30 -8.34 24.93 -5.15
N LYS A 31 -8.85 24.35 -6.22
CA LYS A 31 -9.66 23.14 -6.24
C LYS A 31 -8.75 21.97 -6.61
N VAL A 32 -8.51 21.07 -5.68
CA VAL A 32 -7.61 19.92 -5.87
C VAL A 32 -8.46 18.68 -6.11
N TYR A 33 -8.20 18.00 -7.22
CA TYR A 33 -8.80 16.71 -7.57
C TYR A 33 -7.73 15.63 -7.45
N ILE A 34 -7.96 14.67 -6.57
CA ILE A 34 -7.09 13.51 -6.36
C ILE A 34 -7.82 12.32 -6.98
N ILE A 35 -7.20 11.69 -7.96
CA ILE A 35 -7.71 10.47 -8.60
C ILE A 35 -6.72 9.35 -8.30
N ASP A 36 -7.14 8.47 -7.40
CA ASP A 36 -6.36 7.28 -7.03
C ASP A 36 -6.58 6.16 -8.05
N GLU A 37 -5.57 5.31 -8.21
CA GLU A 37 -5.50 4.21 -9.17
C GLU A 37 -5.95 4.63 -10.58
N VAL A 38 -5.47 5.80 -11.02
CA VAL A 38 -5.91 6.42 -12.28
C VAL A 38 -5.79 5.51 -13.50
N HIS A 39 -4.91 4.51 -13.47
CA HIS A 39 -4.76 3.51 -14.53
C HIS A 39 -6.00 2.62 -14.75
N MET A 40 -6.94 2.62 -13.79
CA MET A 40 -8.21 1.90 -13.90
C MET A 40 -9.27 2.65 -14.74
N LEU A 41 -9.04 3.93 -15.06
CA LEU A 41 -9.93 4.68 -15.93
C LEU A 41 -9.99 4.08 -17.34
N SER A 42 -11.18 4.13 -17.94
CA SER A 42 -11.35 3.75 -19.33
C SER A 42 -10.62 4.73 -20.28
N ASN A 43 -10.28 4.26 -21.49
CA ASN A 43 -9.66 5.12 -22.51
C ASN A 43 -10.53 6.35 -22.84
N ASN A 44 -11.86 6.19 -22.83
CA ASN A 44 -12.79 7.28 -23.08
C ASN A 44 -12.78 8.30 -21.93
N ALA A 45 -12.62 7.87 -20.68
CA ALA A 45 -12.47 8.74 -19.52
C ALA A 45 -11.17 9.55 -19.60
N PHE A 46 -10.05 8.91 -19.96
CA PHE A 46 -8.79 9.62 -20.21
C PHE A 46 -8.93 10.66 -21.33
N ASN A 47 -9.57 10.31 -22.45
CA ASN A 47 -9.78 11.24 -23.57
C ASN A 47 -10.63 12.45 -23.16
N ALA A 48 -11.62 12.27 -22.29
CA ALA A 48 -12.42 13.38 -21.75
C ALA A 48 -11.57 14.35 -20.91
N LEU A 49 -10.60 13.83 -20.16
CA LEU A 49 -9.70 14.65 -19.32
C LEU A 49 -8.65 15.43 -20.14
N LEU A 50 -8.26 14.95 -21.34
CA LEU A 50 -7.14 15.51 -22.09
C LEU A 50 -7.27 17.01 -22.33
N LYS A 51 -8.46 17.49 -22.74
CA LYS A 51 -8.71 18.90 -22.99
C LYS A 51 -8.47 19.76 -21.75
N THR A 52 -8.91 19.29 -20.60
CA THR A 52 -8.74 20.00 -19.32
C THR A 52 -7.28 19.96 -18.83
N LEU A 53 -6.55 18.88 -19.16
CA LEU A 53 -5.13 18.76 -18.84
C LEU A 53 -4.24 19.60 -19.77
N GLU A 54 -4.69 19.90 -20.98
CA GLU A 54 -4.00 20.82 -21.91
C GLU A 54 -4.13 22.26 -21.47
N GLU A 55 -5.34 22.66 -21.08
CA GLU A 55 -5.64 24.04 -20.66
C GLU A 55 -6.38 24.03 -19.31
N PRO A 56 -5.67 23.68 -18.21
CA PRO A 56 -6.29 23.63 -16.89
C PRO A 56 -6.63 25.04 -16.41
N PRO A 57 -7.83 25.27 -15.82
CA PRO A 57 -8.12 26.55 -15.17
C PRO A 57 -7.10 26.82 -14.03
N GLU A 58 -6.69 28.07 -13.87
CA GLU A 58 -5.64 28.48 -12.90
C GLU A 58 -5.93 28.02 -11.47
N HIS A 59 -7.20 27.93 -11.11
CA HIS A 59 -7.65 27.52 -9.78
C HIS A 59 -7.78 26.01 -9.59
N VAL A 60 -7.41 25.19 -10.59
CA VAL A 60 -7.56 23.73 -10.56
C VAL A 60 -6.20 23.04 -10.52
N LYS A 61 -6.09 22.01 -9.70
CA LYS A 61 -4.94 21.11 -9.64
C LYS A 61 -5.41 19.67 -9.67
N PHE A 62 -4.75 18.85 -10.49
CA PHE A 62 -4.94 17.41 -10.54
C PHE A 62 -3.77 16.69 -9.89
N ILE A 63 -4.07 15.67 -9.10
CA ILE A 63 -3.11 14.72 -8.56
C ILE A 63 -3.58 13.33 -8.99
N PHE A 64 -2.78 12.66 -9.79
CA PHE A 64 -3.04 11.28 -10.22
C PHE A 64 -2.10 10.36 -9.45
N ALA A 65 -2.67 9.38 -8.76
CA ALA A 65 -1.93 8.32 -8.12
C ALA A 65 -2.11 7.01 -8.91
N THR A 66 -1.04 6.23 -9.06
CA THR A 66 -1.09 4.96 -9.76
C THR A 66 0.03 4.04 -9.29
N THR A 67 -0.27 2.77 -9.18
CA THR A 67 0.71 1.70 -9.01
C THR A 67 1.25 1.17 -10.35
N GLU A 68 0.56 1.45 -11.47
CA GLU A 68 0.90 0.94 -12.81
C GLU A 68 1.03 2.07 -13.85
N ILE A 69 2.14 2.81 -13.79
CA ILE A 69 2.42 3.92 -14.69
C ILE A 69 2.35 3.54 -16.17
N ARG A 70 2.68 2.29 -16.52
CA ARG A 70 2.70 1.80 -17.92
C ARG A 70 1.30 1.71 -18.54
N LYS A 71 0.24 1.64 -17.72
CA LYS A 71 -1.15 1.63 -18.19
C LYS A 71 -1.71 3.03 -18.42
N VAL A 72 -1.05 4.07 -17.92
CA VAL A 72 -1.48 5.45 -18.14
C VAL A 72 -1.06 5.91 -19.54
N PRO A 73 -1.97 6.48 -20.36
CA PRO A 73 -1.65 6.96 -21.71
C PRO A 73 -0.52 7.98 -21.71
N VAL A 74 0.39 7.86 -22.67
CA VAL A 74 1.52 8.79 -22.84
C VAL A 74 1.05 10.24 -23.02
N THR A 75 -0.11 10.43 -23.65
CA THR A 75 -0.74 11.74 -23.85
C THR A 75 -1.08 12.43 -22.52
N VAL A 76 -1.43 11.68 -21.47
CA VAL A 76 -1.67 12.18 -20.11
C VAL A 76 -0.33 12.42 -19.42
N LEU A 77 0.58 11.45 -19.48
CA LEU A 77 1.89 11.53 -18.83
C LEU A 77 2.72 12.74 -19.30
N SER A 78 2.64 13.08 -20.59
CA SER A 78 3.36 14.22 -21.17
C SER A 78 2.89 15.58 -20.63
N ARG A 79 1.74 15.64 -19.99
CA ARG A 79 1.13 16.85 -19.41
C ARG A 79 1.19 16.89 -17.89
N CYS A 80 1.78 15.86 -17.28
CA CYS A 80 1.88 15.73 -15.83
C CYS A 80 3.35 15.75 -15.39
N GLN A 81 3.61 16.38 -14.27
CA GLN A 81 4.87 16.21 -13.57
C GLN A 81 4.83 14.89 -12.80
N ARG A 82 5.84 14.05 -12.99
CA ARG A 82 5.95 12.75 -12.34
C ARG A 82 6.76 12.85 -11.03
N PHE A 83 6.24 12.19 -10.00
CA PHE A 83 6.90 11.98 -8.72
C PHE A 83 6.86 10.49 -8.40
N ASP A 84 8.04 9.87 -8.32
CA ASP A 84 8.16 8.46 -7.95
C ASP A 84 8.27 8.34 -6.42
N LEU A 85 7.30 7.64 -5.81
CA LEU A 85 7.31 7.34 -4.39
C LEU A 85 8.00 6.00 -4.15
N ARG A 86 8.95 5.99 -3.22
CA ARG A 86 9.67 4.77 -2.82
C ARG A 86 8.94 4.03 -1.70
N ARG A 87 9.21 2.74 -1.58
CA ARG A 87 8.87 1.98 -0.37
C ARG A 87 9.66 2.54 0.81
N ILE A 88 9.08 2.42 2.00
CA ILE A 88 9.72 2.89 3.24
C ILE A 88 10.84 1.91 3.60
N GLU A 89 12.02 2.46 3.89
CA GLU A 89 13.18 1.67 4.33
C GLU A 89 12.94 1.05 5.71
N PRO A 90 13.56 -0.10 6.03
CA PRO A 90 13.31 -0.81 7.28
C PRO A 90 13.53 0.03 8.53
N GLU A 91 14.52 0.89 8.54
CA GLU A 91 14.85 1.77 9.66
C GLU A 91 13.75 2.81 9.89
N GLU A 92 13.32 3.48 8.82
CA GLU A 92 12.23 4.47 8.86
C GLU A 92 10.91 3.80 9.27
N MET A 93 10.66 2.58 8.79
CA MET A 93 9.49 1.80 9.18
C MET A 93 9.49 1.44 10.67
N MET A 94 10.63 1.05 11.21
CA MET A 94 10.79 0.78 12.64
C MET A 94 10.50 2.02 13.49
N GLU A 95 10.96 3.20 13.07
CA GLU A 95 10.68 4.46 13.77
C GLU A 95 9.19 4.80 13.73
N LEU A 96 8.55 4.63 12.56
CA LEU A 96 7.12 4.83 12.39
C LEU A 96 6.31 3.93 13.33
N LEU A 97 6.62 2.63 13.36
CA LEU A 97 5.92 1.67 14.21
C LEU A 97 6.14 1.94 15.71
N LYS A 98 7.36 2.31 16.13
CA LYS A 98 7.65 2.73 17.51
C LYS A 98 6.83 3.95 17.91
N LYS A 99 6.71 4.94 17.02
CA LYS A 99 5.92 6.14 17.26
C LYS A 99 4.43 5.81 17.41
N ILE A 100 3.88 4.95 16.57
CA ILE A 100 2.48 4.53 16.63
C ILE A 100 2.23 3.75 17.94
N ALA A 101 3.04 2.73 18.24
CA ALA A 101 2.92 1.94 19.45
C ALA A 101 2.99 2.83 20.72
N GLY A 102 3.88 3.82 20.73
CA GLY A 102 4.00 4.80 21.81
C GLY A 102 2.76 5.68 21.97
N SER A 103 2.12 6.12 20.86
CA SER A 103 0.89 6.91 20.91
C SER A 103 -0.32 6.10 21.38
N GLU A 104 -0.36 4.81 21.10
CA GLU A 104 -1.38 3.87 21.60
C GLU A 104 -1.12 3.40 23.03
N GLY A 105 0.02 3.79 23.63
CA GLY A 105 0.39 3.39 25.00
C GLY A 105 0.70 1.90 25.16
N VAL A 106 1.06 1.22 24.07
CA VAL A 106 1.32 -0.22 24.03
C VAL A 106 2.81 -0.51 23.97
N ASN A 107 3.24 -1.50 24.75
CA ASN A 107 4.63 -1.95 24.73
C ASN A 107 4.79 -3.13 23.77
N VAL A 108 5.46 -2.88 22.63
CA VAL A 108 5.77 -3.90 21.62
C VAL A 108 7.26 -4.16 21.61
N SER A 109 7.66 -5.43 21.69
CA SER A 109 9.08 -5.76 21.70
C SER A 109 9.76 -5.39 20.38
N GLU A 110 11.06 -5.02 20.45
CA GLU A 110 11.81 -4.62 19.25
C GLU A 110 11.86 -5.74 18.20
N ASP A 111 11.97 -6.99 18.65
CA ASP A 111 11.96 -8.14 17.74
C ASP A 111 10.60 -8.32 17.05
N ALA A 112 9.49 -8.05 17.76
CA ALA A 112 8.15 -8.04 17.14
C ALA A 112 8.03 -6.96 16.08
N LEU A 113 8.50 -5.74 16.37
CA LEU A 113 8.52 -4.63 15.40
C LEU A 113 9.37 -4.96 14.16
N ARG A 114 10.53 -5.58 14.35
CA ARG A 114 11.38 -6.05 13.23
C ARG A 114 10.67 -7.09 12.35
N MET A 115 9.92 -7.99 12.96
CA MET A 115 9.16 -9.01 12.22
C MET A 115 8.03 -8.36 11.40
N ILE A 116 7.28 -7.43 11.99
CA ILE A 116 6.24 -6.67 11.30
C ILE A 116 6.84 -5.85 10.15
N THR A 117 7.93 -5.12 10.39
CA THR A 117 8.65 -4.35 9.36
C THR A 117 9.04 -5.21 8.17
N ARG A 118 9.57 -6.40 8.44
CA ARG A 118 9.96 -7.34 7.38
C ARG A 118 8.75 -7.87 6.60
N ALA A 119 7.67 -8.19 7.30
CA ALA A 119 6.44 -8.72 6.68
C ALA A 119 5.71 -7.66 5.84
N ALA A 120 5.82 -6.39 6.22
CA ALA A 120 5.18 -5.26 5.52
C ALA A 120 5.89 -4.84 4.22
N GLU A 121 7.13 -5.32 3.98
CA GLU A 121 7.89 -5.05 2.75
C GLU A 121 7.91 -3.57 2.31
N GLY A 122 8.00 -2.64 3.28
CA GLY A 122 8.05 -1.20 3.04
C GLY A 122 6.69 -0.53 2.78
N SER A 123 5.57 -1.24 3.01
CA SER A 123 4.22 -0.70 2.96
C SER A 123 3.79 -0.21 4.34
N ALA A 124 3.55 1.10 4.50
CA ALA A 124 3.05 1.65 5.76
C ALA A 124 1.66 1.12 6.12
N ARG A 125 0.78 0.94 5.13
CA ARG A 125 -0.56 0.38 5.34
C ARG A 125 -0.49 -1.02 5.93
N ASP A 126 0.32 -1.89 5.35
CA ASP A 126 0.45 -3.26 5.82
C ASP A 126 1.14 -3.31 7.19
N ALA A 127 2.17 -2.49 7.40
CA ALA A 127 2.84 -2.39 8.68
C ALA A 127 1.92 -1.95 9.82
N THR A 128 1.10 -0.92 9.58
CA THR A 128 0.13 -0.45 10.59
C THR A 128 -0.97 -1.47 10.84
N SER A 129 -1.48 -2.14 9.80
CA SER A 129 -2.48 -3.20 9.94
C SER A 129 -1.94 -4.40 10.72
N LEU A 130 -0.70 -4.81 10.46
CA LEU A 130 -0.05 -5.90 11.19
C LEU A 130 0.25 -5.52 12.65
N LEU A 131 0.61 -4.25 12.90
CA LEU A 131 0.81 -3.76 14.26
C LEU A 131 -0.51 -3.76 15.03
N ASP A 132 -1.60 -3.27 14.45
CA ASP A 132 -2.93 -3.26 15.06
C ASP A 132 -3.41 -4.68 15.41
N GLN A 133 -3.23 -5.63 14.48
CA GLN A 133 -3.51 -7.05 14.75
C GLN A 133 -2.67 -7.60 15.90
N ALA A 134 -1.37 -7.26 15.93
CA ALA A 134 -0.49 -7.72 16.99
C ALA A 134 -0.90 -7.17 18.37
N ILE A 135 -1.32 -5.92 18.44
CA ILE A 135 -1.82 -5.27 19.67
C ILE A 135 -3.14 -5.92 20.10
N SER A 136 -4.08 -6.09 19.17
CA SER A 136 -5.41 -6.66 19.47
C SER A 136 -5.33 -8.10 19.99
N HIS A 137 -4.43 -8.91 19.46
CA HIS A 137 -4.24 -10.29 19.89
C HIS A 137 -3.36 -10.42 21.15
N GLY A 138 -2.48 -9.44 21.41
CA GLY A 138 -1.50 -9.47 22.50
C GLY A 138 -2.01 -8.99 23.85
N GLY A 139 -3.26 -8.51 23.96
CA GLY A 139 -3.83 -8.04 25.25
C GLY A 139 -3.06 -6.90 25.90
N GLY A 140 -2.39 -6.03 25.13
CA GLY A 140 -1.63 -4.87 25.62
C GLY A 140 -0.11 -5.02 25.66
N SER A 141 0.42 -6.23 25.40
CA SER A 141 1.85 -6.45 25.17
C SER A 141 2.08 -7.44 24.04
N SER A 142 2.76 -7.02 22.97
CA SER A 142 3.04 -7.88 21.82
C SER A 142 4.46 -8.41 21.87
N ASP A 143 4.59 -9.69 22.15
CA ASP A 143 5.84 -10.43 22.17
C ASP A 143 6.17 -10.99 20.78
N ALA A 144 7.46 -11.18 20.47
CA ALA A 144 7.93 -11.74 19.20
C ALA A 144 7.31 -13.12 18.88
N LYS A 145 7.03 -13.92 19.91
CA LYS A 145 6.35 -15.22 19.75
C LYS A 145 4.92 -15.08 19.24
N HIS A 146 4.20 -14.09 19.74
CA HIS A 146 2.82 -13.79 19.34
C HIS A 146 2.75 -13.34 17.89
N VAL A 147 3.60 -12.38 17.51
CA VAL A 147 3.69 -11.88 16.15
C VAL A 147 4.10 -12.98 15.18
N ARG A 148 5.04 -13.86 15.57
CA ARG A 148 5.44 -15.02 14.77
C ARG A 148 4.28 -15.96 14.50
N ALA A 149 3.49 -16.27 15.52
CA ALA A 149 2.30 -17.14 15.39
C ALA A 149 1.23 -16.48 14.49
N MET A 150 1.00 -15.17 14.67
CA MET A 150 0.06 -14.38 13.86
C MET A 150 0.46 -14.36 12.38
N LEU A 151 1.75 -14.18 12.08
CA LEU A 151 2.29 -14.15 10.72
C LEU A 151 2.40 -15.54 10.07
N GLY A 152 2.09 -16.63 10.81
CA GLY A 152 2.22 -17.99 10.31
C GLY A 152 3.65 -18.40 9.97
N ILE A 153 4.66 -17.72 10.54
CA ILE A 153 6.07 -18.01 10.29
C ILE A 153 6.44 -19.26 11.07
N ALA A 154 6.58 -20.39 10.36
CA ALA A 154 6.99 -21.66 10.95
C ALA A 154 8.38 -21.52 11.63
N ASP A 155 8.52 -22.14 12.80
CA ASP A 155 9.81 -22.20 13.46
C ASP A 155 10.79 -23.01 12.62
N ARG A 156 11.91 -22.42 12.24
CA ARG A 156 12.92 -23.06 11.37
C ARG A 156 13.38 -24.40 11.94
N GLY A 157 13.45 -24.54 13.26
CA GLY A 157 13.78 -25.80 13.90
C GLY A 157 12.78 -26.91 13.60
N ARG A 158 11.47 -26.58 13.60
CA ARG A 158 10.40 -27.58 13.33
C ARG A 158 10.30 -27.99 11.85
N VAL A 159 10.73 -27.12 10.93
CA VAL A 159 10.71 -27.43 9.48
C VAL A 159 11.89 -28.33 9.08
N LEU A 160 13.00 -28.24 9.78
CA LEU A 160 14.20 -29.06 9.51
C LEU A 160 14.10 -30.46 10.13
N ASP A 161 13.38 -30.62 11.24
CA ASP A 161 13.22 -31.92 11.93
C ASP A 161 12.63 -33.02 11.01
N PRO A 162 11.56 -32.81 10.24
CA PRO A 162 11.02 -33.84 9.34
C PRO A 162 12.00 -34.27 8.23
N VAL A 163 12.80 -33.31 7.73
CA VAL A 163 13.80 -33.61 6.68
C VAL A 163 14.95 -34.44 7.25
N SER A 164 15.41 -34.12 8.46
CA SER A 164 16.42 -34.91 9.18
C SER A 164 15.94 -36.33 9.44
N TYR A 165 14.67 -36.49 9.85
CA TYR A 165 14.08 -37.79 10.16
C TYR A 165 13.91 -38.68 8.93
N THR A 166 13.48 -38.11 7.78
CA THR A 166 13.29 -38.87 6.54
C THR A 166 14.63 -39.34 5.93
N HIS A 167 15.71 -38.56 6.09
CA HIS A 167 17.02 -38.97 5.62
C HIS A 167 17.71 -40.03 6.47
N LEU A 168 17.39 -40.11 7.77
CA LEU A 168 17.98 -41.08 8.69
C LEU A 168 17.22 -42.44 8.73
N THR A 169 16.00 -42.53 8.21
CA THR A 169 15.13 -43.70 8.28
C THR A 169 14.86 -44.39 6.96
N LEU A 170 15.58 -44.09 5.88
CA LEU A 170 15.47 -44.86 4.65
C LEU A 170 16.03 -46.27 4.91
N PRO A 171 15.19 -47.36 4.87
CA PRO A 171 15.70 -48.69 5.05
C PRO A 171 16.57 -49.08 3.87
N THR A 172 17.79 -49.49 4.15
CA THR A 172 18.69 -50.12 3.16
C THR A 172 18.03 -51.48 2.78
N ILE A 173 17.39 -51.52 1.62
CA ILE A 173 16.91 -52.79 1.07
C ILE A 173 18.12 -53.53 0.52
N TYR A 174 18.62 -54.50 1.25
CA TYR A 174 19.51 -55.51 0.72
C TYR A 174 18.69 -56.49 -0.09
N SER A 175 18.84 -56.53 -1.40
CA SER A 175 18.40 -57.63 -2.25
C SER A 175 19.43 -58.77 -2.12
N VAL A 176 18.97 -59.95 -1.71
CA VAL A 176 19.67 -61.20 -1.82
C VAL A 176 19.43 -61.81 -3.21
#